data_b2b341b74bcbd23da1307ff7df05f60c
#
_entry.id   b2b341b74bcbd23da1307ff7df05f60c
#
_cell.length_a   1.000
_cell.length_b   1.000
_cell.length_c   1.000
_cell.angle_alpha   90.00
_cell.angle_beta   90.00
_cell.angle_gamma   90.00
#
_symmetry.space_group_name_H-M   'P 1'
#
loop_
_entity.id
_entity.type
_entity.pdbx_description
1 polymer ?
#
loop_
_entity_poly.entity_id
_entity_poly.type
_entity_poly.pdbx_seq_one_letter_code
_entity_poly.pdbx_strand_id
1 'polypeptide(L)'
;MQLFLHWIQNFLAPLQFQLVAHMKSLVAVLLLVAISTAVESNGEDNGGPCKQNAFKARPHSVSILEFGAVGDGITLNTVAFENAMFYLKSFADKGGAQLYVPSGKWLTGSFNLTSHLTLFLERGAIIIASQDYSHWDIVDFLPSYGRGIGRYRSLIYGQNLSDVVITGDNGTIDGQGSIWWELFSSNSLNYSRPNLIEFVDSVDIIISNLTFLDSPAWGIHPVHCSNVQIQNITSRAPAEFPYTSGIVPDSSRYVCIENSNISTGHDAVVLKSGWDQYGIAYGKPTSSVHISNVYLQSSSGAGLAFGSEMSGGISDIIAEKLHILNSPIGIELKTTKGRGGYMRGIFISDAELENISLGISMTGYSGFHPDDKYDTSALPIVGDITFKNVIGANISVAGNFSGIVESPFSTICLSNVTFSLSSEPSPSWFCSNVIGFSEDVIPEPCPDLQSSYSKFSFSCFSSLYPLFSNVSGYLDHQPQELQSLIFIHSIHEIQNS
;
A
#
# COMPACT_ATOMS: atom_id res chain seq x y z
N MET A 1 -32.69 -81.88 10.34
CA MET A 1 -32.19 -81.05 9.25
C MET A 1 -33.12 -79.89 8.91
N GLN A 2 -34.44 -80.04 8.86
CA GLN A 2 -35.41 -78.99 8.59
C GLN A 2 -35.52 -77.90 9.67
N LEU A 3 -35.38 -78.21 10.94
CA LEU A 3 -35.42 -77.25 12.07
C LEU A 3 -34.19 -76.37 12.13
N PHE A 4 -33.02 -76.81 11.67
CA PHE A 4 -31.79 -76.07 11.63
C PHE A 4 -31.77 -75.04 10.48
N LEU A 5 -32.35 -75.36 9.34
CA LEU A 5 -32.54 -74.46 8.22
C LEU A 5 -33.56 -73.33 8.54
N HIS A 6 -34.61 -73.60 9.29
CA HIS A 6 -35.60 -72.63 9.74
C HIS A 6 -35.01 -71.63 10.77
N TRP A 7 -34.09 -72.06 11.63
CA TRP A 7 -33.39 -71.23 12.58
C TRP A 7 -32.37 -70.25 11.85
N ILE A 8 -31.64 -70.74 10.84
CA ILE A 8 -30.73 -69.93 10.02
C ILE A 8 -31.47 -68.84 9.20
N GLN A 9 -32.64 -69.20 8.65
CA GLN A 9 -33.43 -68.21 7.87
C GLN A 9 -34.07 -67.09 8.73
N ASN A 10 -34.47 -67.41 9.96
CA ASN A 10 -35.18 -66.43 10.79
C ASN A 10 -34.28 -65.60 11.71
N PHE A 11 -33.07 -66.03 12.00
CA PHE A 11 -32.17 -65.35 12.92
C PHE A 11 -30.95 -64.67 12.19
N LEU A 12 -30.39 -65.30 11.21
CA LEU A 12 -29.20 -64.75 10.51
C LEU A 12 -29.53 -63.75 9.39
N ALA A 13 -30.65 -63.90 8.72
CA ALA A 13 -31.04 -62.98 7.66
C ALA A 13 -31.34 -61.52 8.14
N PRO A 14 -32.03 -61.31 9.28
CA PRO A 14 -32.22 -59.96 9.80
C PRO A 14 -30.92 -59.31 10.29
N LEU A 15 -30.00 -60.09 10.88
CA LEU A 15 -28.69 -59.57 11.33
C LEU A 15 -27.78 -59.17 10.19
N GLN A 16 -27.79 -59.91 9.08
CA GLN A 16 -27.04 -59.49 7.87
C GLN A 16 -27.61 -58.21 7.24
N PHE A 17 -28.96 -58.07 7.22
CA PHE A 17 -29.60 -56.85 6.71
C PHE A 17 -29.29 -55.63 7.59
N GLN A 18 -29.26 -55.75 8.91
CA GLN A 18 -28.89 -54.67 9.79
C GLN A 18 -27.42 -54.32 9.67
N LEU A 19 -26.50 -55.27 9.54
CA LEU A 19 -25.05 -55.04 9.38
C LEU A 19 -24.76 -54.31 8.05
N VAL A 20 -25.43 -54.72 6.97
CA VAL A 20 -25.30 -54.05 5.66
C VAL A 20 -25.89 -52.64 5.66
N ALA A 21 -26.98 -52.41 6.39
CA ALA A 21 -27.58 -51.09 6.56
C ALA A 21 -26.65 -50.17 7.37
N HIS A 22 -26.04 -50.64 8.45
CA HIS A 22 -25.08 -49.87 9.23
C HIS A 22 -23.78 -49.59 8.46
N MET A 23 -23.26 -50.56 7.68
CA MET A 23 -22.11 -50.32 6.80
C MET A 23 -22.41 -49.31 5.72
N LYS A 24 -23.58 -49.33 5.09
CA LYS A 24 -23.97 -48.30 4.12
C LYS A 24 -24.11 -46.94 4.75
N SER A 25 -24.64 -46.83 5.98
CA SER A 25 -24.72 -45.57 6.72
C SER A 25 -23.33 -45.04 7.09
N LEU A 26 -22.41 -45.93 7.54
CA LEU A 26 -21.04 -45.54 7.87
C LEU A 26 -20.25 -45.07 6.65
N VAL A 27 -20.41 -45.74 5.50
CA VAL A 27 -19.79 -45.34 4.23
C VAL A 27 -20.36 -44.00 3.75
N ALA A 28 -21.66 -43.76 3.91
CA ALA A 28 -22.29 -42.48 3.57
C ALA A 28 -21.79 -41.34 4.46
N VAL A 29 -21.62 -41.60 5.78
CA VAL A 29 -21.05 -40.62 6.71
C VAL A 29 -19.58 -40.35 6.41
N LEU A 30 -18.78 -41.37 6.11
CA LEU A 30 -17.38 -41.21 5.72
C LEU A 30 -17.23 -40.50 4.38
N LEU A 31 -18.15 -40.74 3.43
CA LEU A 31 -18.19 -39.96 2.15
C LEU A 31 -18.59 -38.50 2.37
N LEU A 32 -19.54 -38.22 3.26
CA LEU A 32 -19.94 -36.87 3.62
C LEU A 32 -18.82 -36.12 4.35
N VAL A 33 -18.08 -36.77 5.25
CA VAL A 33 -16.90 -36.20 5.89
C VAL A 33 -15.76 -36.01 4.91
N ALA A 34 -15.53 -36.93 3.99
CA ALA A 34 -14.51 -36.76 2.94
C ALA A 34 -14.88 -35.63 1.92
N ILE A 35 -16.17 -35.44 1.64
CA ILE A 35 -16.65 -34.34 0.81
C ILE A 35 -16.54 -33.01 1.57
N SER A 36 -16.82 -32.94 2.87
CA SER A 36 -16.64 -31.73 3.67
C SER A 36 -15.17 -31.33 3.81
N THR A 37 -14.25 -32.29 3.97
CA THR A 37 -12.81 -32.01 3.99
C THR A 37 -12.22 -31.71 2.61
N ALA A 38 -12.85 -32.17 1.52
CA ALA A 38 -12.45 -31.83 0.15
C ALA A 38 -12.99 -30.47 -0.31
N VAL A 39 -14.07 -29.97 0.31
CA VAL A 39 -14.62 -28.63 0.02
C VAL A 39 -13.85 -27.53 0.77
N GLU A 40 -13.15 -27.84 1.87
CA GLU A 40 -12.28 -26.89 2.55
C GLU A 40 -10.91 -26.66 1.86
N SER A 41 -10.56 -27.45 0.83
CA SER A 41 -9.28 -27.30 0.12
C SER A 41 -9.37 -26.67 -1.27
N ASN A 42 -10.57 -26.30 -1.73
CA ASN A 42 -10.81 -25.49 -2.92
C ASN A 42 -11.41 -24.14 -2.54
N GLY A 43 -10.81 -23.44 -1.57
CA GLY A 43 -10.87 -21.99 -1.54
C GLY A 43 -10.20 -21.53 -2.82
N GLU A 44 -10.95 -21.30 -3.89
CA GLU A 44 -10.53 -20.34 -4.91
C GLU A 44 -10.26 -19.05 -4.15
N ASP A 45 -8.99 -18.77 -3.94
CA ASP A 45 -8.49 -17.47 -3.57
C ASP A 45 -8.99 -16.54 -4.69
N ASN A 46 -10.12 -15.91 -4.46
CA ASN A 46 -10.63 -14.83 -5.30
C ASN A 46 -9.61 -13.70 -5.16
N GLY A 47 -8.50 -13.87 -5.89
CA GLY A 47 -7.35 -13.01 -5.86
C GLY A 47 -7.80 -11.58 -6.09
N GLY A 48 -7.81 -10.81 -5.00
CA GLY A 48 -7.92 -9.37 -5.05
C GLY A 48 -6.87 -8.79 -5.99
N PRO A 49 -6.86 -7.48 -6.21
CA PRO A 49 -5.94 -6.82 -7.15
C PRO A 49 -4.46 -7.12 -6.89
N CYS A 50 -4.12 -7.60 -5.70
CA CYS A 50 -2.79 -8.04 -5.30
C CYS A 50 -2.67 -9.56 -5.40
N LYS A 51 -2.31 -10.07 -6.57
CA LYS A 51 -1.92 -11.48 -6.69
C LYS A 51 -0.62 -11.70 -5.94
N GLN A 52 -0.65 -12.50 -4.89
CA GLN A 52 0.57 -12.95 -4.24
C GLN A 52 1.39 -13.76 -5.24
N ASN A 53 2.44 -13.18 -5.76
CA ASN A 53 3.48 -13.97 -6.40
C ASN A 53 4.13 -14.80 -5.30
N ALA A 54 3.89 -16.11 -5.32
CA ALA A 54 4.48 -17.00 -4.34
C ALA A 54 6.01 -16.83 -4.37
N PHE A 55 6.59 -16.58 -3.21
CA PHE A 55 8.04 -16.51 -3.06
C PHE A 55 8.70 -17.77 -3.61
N LYS A 56 9.48 -17.63 -4.66
CA LYS A 56 10.21 -18.74 -5.24
C LYS A 56 11.59 -18.81 -4.59
N ALA A 57 11.87 -19.90 -3.89
CA ALA A 57 13.18 -20.12 -3.29
C ALA A 57 14.29 -20.06 -4.35
N ARG A 58 15.38 -19.36 -4.04
CA ARG A 58 16.54 -19.26 -4.92
C ARG A 58 17.36 -20.55 -4.89
N PRO A 59 17.83 -21.03 -6.05
CA PRO A 59 18.61 -22.26 -6.10
C PRO A 59 20.00 -22.14 -5.48
N HIS A 60 20.52 -20.92 -5.35
CA HIS A 60 21.82 -20.63 -4.77
C HIS A 60 21.67 -19.71 -3.54
N SER A 61 22.36 -20.03 -2.46
CA SER A 61 22.37 -19.22 -1.22
C SER A 61 23.76 -19.17 -0.62
N VAL A 62 24.18 -17.97 -0.23
CA VAL A 62 25.45 -17.72 0.47
C VAL A 62 25.21 -16.84 1.68
N SER A 63 26.04 -17.02 2.70
CA SER A 63 26.02 -16.15 3.88
C SER A 63 26.90 -14.92 3.69
N ILE A 64 26.49 -13.78 4.27
CA ILE A 64 27.33 -12.58 4.30
C ILE A 64 28.70 -12.82 5.01
N LEU A 65 28.75 -13.81 5.89
CA LEU A 65 29.98 -14.24 6.56
C LEU A 65 31.06 -14.71 5.58
N GLU A 66 30.67 -15.32 4.44
CA GLU A 66 31.59 -15.78 3.41
C GLU A 66 32.37 -14.64 2.73
N PHE A 67 31.87 -13.42 2.87
CA PHE A 67 32.50 -12.19 2.36
C PHE A 67 33.28 -11.42 3.43
N GLY A 68 33.51 -12.03 4.61
CA GLY A 68 34.29 -11.46 5.70
C GLY A 68 33.54 -10.45 6.55
N ALA A 69 32.21 -10.42 6.49
CA ALA A 69 31.42 -9.56 7.36
C ALA A 69 31.49 -10.00 8.83
N VAL A 70 31.42 -9.03 9.74
CA VAL A 70 31.47 -9.22 11.20
C VAL A 70 30.21 -8.61 11.82
N GLY A 71 29.40 -9.43 12.48
CA GLY A 71 28.11 -9.05 13.06
C GLY A 71 28.21 -8.49 14.48
N ASP A 72 29.20 -7.65 14.78
CA ASP A 72 29.51 -7.09 16.12
C ASP A 72 28.87 -5.71 16.39
N GLY A 73 28.27 -5.07 15.36
CA GLY A 73 27.69 -3.73 15.42
C GLY A 73 28.71 -2.60 15.38
N ILE A 74 30.00 -2.89 15.18
CA ILE A 74 31.10 -1.92 15.19
C ILE A 74 31.88 -1.96 13.87
N THR A 75 32.17 -3.16 13.37
CA THR A 75 32.92 -3.36 12.13
C THR A 75 32.08 -2.93 10.92
N LEU A 76 32.63 -2.03 10.09
CA LEU A 76 31.94 -1.59 8.87
C LEU A 76 31.97 -2.70 7.81
N ASN A 77 30.80 -3.15 7.38
CA ASN A 77 30.63 -4.28 6.45
C ASN A 77 30.25 -3.85 5.02
N THR A 78 30.32 -2.57 4.65
CA THR A 78 29.90 -2.08 3.33
C THR A 78 30.58 -2.87 2.20
N VAL A 79 31.89 -3.06 2.28
CA VAL A 79 32.68 -3.81 1.28
C VAL A 79 32.24 -5.28 1.22
N ALA A 80 31.88 -5.88 2.35
CA ALA A 80 31.39 -7.27 2.37
C ALA A 80 30.03 -7.39 1.63
N PHE A 81 29.10 -6.44 1.86
CA PHE A 81 27.85 -6.38 1.12
C PHE A 81 28.07 -6.14 -0.37
N GLU A 82 28.94 -5.23 -0.76
CA GLU A 82 29.26 -4.96 -2.17
C GLU A 82 29.88 -6.17 -2.87
N ASN A 83 30.82 -6.85 -2.23
CA ASN A 83 31.44 -8.08 -2.73
C ASN A 83 30.39 -9.20 -2.87
N ALA A 84 29.47 -9.35 -1.92
CA ALA A 84 28.36 -10.28 -1.99
C ALA A 84 27.47 -9.98 -3.20
N MET A 85 27.08 -8.72 -3.41
CA MET A 85 26.27 -8.32 -4.55
C MET A 85 26.97 -8.57 -5.89
N PHE A 86 28.26 -8.27 -5.97
CA PHE A 86 29.08 -8.56 -7.16
C PHE A 86 29.12 -10.06 -7.48
N TYR A 87 29.33 -10.91 -6.49
CA TYR A 87 29.34 -12.36 -6.63
C TYR A 87 27.97 -12.90 -7.05
N LEU A 88 26.90 -12.48 -6.36
CA LEU A 88 25.56 -12.99 -6.57
C LEU A 88 24.98 -12.62 -7.93
N LYS A 89 25.39 -11.50 -8.51
CA LYS A 89 25.03 -11.08 -9.86
C LYS A 89 25.34 -12.15 -10.91
N SER A 90 26.37 -12.99 -10.69
CA SER A 90 26.74 -14.08 -11.60
C SER A 90 25.76 -15.26 -11.67
N PHE A 91 24.71 -15.24 -10.83
CA PHE A 91 23.66 -16.25 -10.79
C PHE A 91 22.32 -15.75 -11.36
N ALA A 92 22.26 -14.54 -11.90
CA ALA A 92 21.03 -13.95 -12.41
C ALA A 92 20.36 -14.82 -13.50
N ASP A 93 21.15 -15.40 -14.41
CA ASP A 93 20.72 -16.30 -15.47
C ASP A 93 20.52 -17.76 -15.03
N LYS A 94 20.80 -18.07 -13.76
CA LYS A 94 20.73 -19.41 -13.15
C LYS A 94 19.59 -19.56 -12.15
N GLY A 95 18.59 -18.69 -12.23
CA GLY A 95 17.43 -18.67 -11.31
C GLY A 95 17.62 -17.76 -10.10
N GLY A 96 18.67 -16.93 -10.11
CA GLY A 96 18.97 -15.97 -9.05
C GLY A 96 19.63 -16.57 -7.81
N ALA A 97 19.87 -15.73 -6.82
CA ALA A 97 20.57 -16.13 -5.61
C ALA A 97 20.03 -15.44 -4.36
N GLN A 98 20.33 -16.02 -3.19
CA GLN A 98 20.01 -15.46 -1.89
C GLN A 98 21.28 -15.03 -1.15
N LEU A 99 21.27 -13.80 -0.62
CA LEU A 99 22.19 -13.41 0.44
C LEU A 99 21.51 -13.64 1.78
N TYR A 100 22.06 -14.54 2.55
CA TYR A 100 21.61 -14.83 3.91
C TYR A 100 22.40 -14.00 4.91
N VAL A 101 21.68 -13.21 5.73
CA VAL A 101 22.26 -12.40 6.81
C VAL A 101 21.85 -13.05 8.13
N PRO A 102 22.77 -13.75 8.82
CA PRO A 102 22.49 -14.43 10.08
C PRO A 102 22.26 -13.43 11.23
N SER A 103 21.79 -13.95 12.37
CA SER A 103 21.65 -13.20 13.61
C SER A 103 22.96 -12.46 13.96
N GLY A 104 22.86 -11.18 14.33
CA GLY A 104 23.98 -10.30 14.61
C GLY A 104 23.67 -8.84 14.27
N LYS A 105 24.61 -7.94 14.51
CA LYS A 105 24.51 -6.50 14.25
C LYS A 105 25.48 -6.12 13.13
N TRP A 106 24.96 -5.82 11.95
CA TRP A 106 25.71 -5.62 10.72
C TRP A 106 25.79 -4.14 10.37
N LEU A 107 26.78 -3.43 10.90
CA LEU A 107 27.01 -2.01 10.59
C LEU A 107 27.44 -1.85 9.13
N THR A 108 26.78 -1.00 8.36
CA THR A 108 27.11 -0.76 6.95
C THR A 108 26.80 0.68 6.53
N GLY A 109 27.52 1.19 5.54
CA GLY A 109 27.11 2.34 4.74
C GLY A 109 26.11 1.92 3.67
N SER A 110 25.79 2.85 2.76
CA SER A 110 24.92 2.60 1.63
C SER A 110 25.51 1.55 0.67
N PHE A 111 24.67 0.62 0.16
CA PHE A 111 25.08 -0.38 -0.83
C PHE A 111 24.00 -0.65 -1.87
N ASN A 112 24.43 -1.11 -3.06
CA ASN A 112 23.53 -1.44 -4.17
C ASN A 112 23.11 -2.89 -4.12
N LEU A 113 21.85 -3.15 -4.52
CA LEU A 113 21.35 -4.49 -4.82
C LEU A 113 21.62 -4.90 -6.28
N THR A 114 21.31 -6.14 -6.62
CA THR A 114 21.33 -6.68 -7.99
C THR A 114 20.01 -7.37 -8.33
N SER A 115 19.72 -7.56 -9.61
CA SER A 115 18.53 -8.31 -10.07
C SER A 115 18.59 -9.79 -9.69
N HIS A 116 17.42 -10.43 -9.62
CA HIS A 116 17.24 -11.84 -9.28
C HIS A 116 17.85 -12.22 -7.93
N LEU A 117 17.67 -11.32 -6.95
CA LEU A 117 18.24 -11.44 -5.61
C LEU A 117 17.15 -11.63 -4.56
N THR A 118 17.46 -12.48 -3.58
CA THR A 118 16.78 -12.46 -2.28
C THR A 118 17.77 -12.01 -1.21
N LEU A 119 17.50 -10.88 -0.53
CA LEU A 119 18.16 -10.49 0.69
C LEU A 119 17.33 -11.03 1.87
N PHE A 120 17.83 -12.04 2.57
CA PHE A 120 17.12 -12.68 3.66
C PHE A 120 17.80 -12.39 5.01
N LEU A 121 17.03 -11.81 5.93
CA LEU A 121 17.47 -11.51 7.29
C LEU A 121 16.89 -12.53 8.27
N GLU A 122 17.78 -13.28 8.92
CA GLU A 122 17.41 -14.20 10.00
C GLU A 122 16.82 -13.44 11.21
N ARG A 123 16.08 -14.15 12.04
CA ARG A 123 15.62 -13.63 13.32
C ARG A 123 16.80 -13.17 14.18
N GLY A 124 16.74 -11.89 14.60
CA GLY A 124 17.84 -11.27 15.35
C GLY A 124 18.98 -10.72 14.49
N ALA A 125 18.86 -10.80 13.15
CA ALA A 125 19.73 -10.03 12.26
C ALA A 125 19.29 -8.55 12.26
N ILE A 126 20.24 -7.64 12.46
CA ILE A 126 20.02 -6.20 12.43
C ILE A 126 21.04 -5.58 11.48
N ILE A 127 20.59 -5.09 10.32
CA ILE A 127 21.40 -4.21 9.47
C ILE A 127 21.32 -2.81 10.08
N ILE A 128 22.47 -2.24 10.47
CA ILE A 128 22.59 -0.94 11.12
C ILE A 128 23.26 0.03 10.17
N ALA A 129 22.60 1.15 9.88
CA ALA A 129 23.16 2.20 9.05
C ALA A 129 24.28 2.97 9.76
N SER A 130 25.34 3.28 9.03
CA SER A 130 26.41 4.12 9.55
C SER A 130 25.93 5.56 9.79
N GLN A 131 26.29 6.13 10.92
CA GLN A 131 26.07 7.54 11.22
C GLN A 131 27.16 8.46 10.66
N ASP A 132 28.19 7.92 10.02
CA ASP A 132 29.18 8.69 9.28
C ASP A 132 28.69 8.89 7.84
N TYR A 133 28.34 10.13 7.49
CA TYR A 133 27.82 10.48 6.17
C TYR A 133 28.85 10.28 5.03
N SER A 134 30.16 10.13 5.34
CA SER A 134 31.18 9.77 4.35
C SER A 134 31.03 8.33 3.81
N HIS A 135 30.25 7.50 4.50
CA HIS A 135 29.89 6.14 4.06
C HIS A 135 28.66 6.10 3.14
N TRP A 136 28.18 7.27 2.70
CA TRP A 136 27.00 7.40 1.87
C TRP A 136 27.35 8.14 0.58
N ASP A 137 27.23 7.46 -0.55
CA ASP A 137 27.48 8.07 -1.86
C ASP A 137 26.43 9.12 -2.21
N ILE A 138 26.81 10.02 -3.11
CA ILE A 138 25.89 10.97 -3.70
C ILE A 138 25.41 10.43 -5.04
N VAL A 139 24.10 10.52 -5.26
CA VAL A 139 23.42 10.15 -6.51
C VAL A 139 22.67 11.34 -7.08
N ASP A 140 22.35 11.29 -8.37
CA ASP A 140 21.59 12.32 -9.05
C ASP A 140 20.17 12.47 -8.49
N PHE A 141 19.59 13.64 -8.68
CA PHE A 141 18.17 13.88 -8.41
C PHE A 141 17.29 12.99 -9.30
N LEU A 142 16.11 12.66 -8.79
CA LEU A 142 15.10 11.99 -9.60
C LEU A 142 14.60 12.95 -10.69
N PRO A 143 14.53 12.54 -11.96
CA PRO A 143 14.14 13.44 -13.06
C PRO A 143 12.73 14.02 -12.90
N SER A 144 11.84 13.32 -12.20
CA SER A 144 10.48 13.79 -11.86
C SER A 144 10.43 14.87 -10.77
N TYR A 145 11.57 15.18 -10.14
CA TYR A 145 11.69 16.17 -9.05
C TYR A 145 12.58 17.37 -9.41
N GLY A 146 13.18 17.37 -10.59
CA GLY A 146 13.98 18.48 -11.08
C GLY A 146 15.47 18.21 -11.14
N ARG A 147 16.25 19.28 -11.15
CA ARG A 147 17.72 19.24 -11.18
C ARG A 147 18.25 19.93 -9.95
N GLY A 148 18.76 19.16 -9.01
CA GLY A 148 19.44 19.68 -7.82
C GLY A 148 20.91 19.34 -7.82
N ILE A 149 21.57 19.60 -6.69
CA ILE A 149 23.00 19.31 -6.49
C ILE A 149 23.26 17.83 -6.13
N GLY A 150 22.23 17.00 -6.09
CA GLY A 150 22.28 15.60 -5.75
C GLY A 150 21.60 15.29 -4.40
N ARG A 151 21.60 14.01 -4.06
CA ARG A 151 21.06 13.48 -2.81
C ARG A 151 21.92 12.33 -2.32
N TYR A 152 21.93 12.08 -1.02
CA TYR A 152 22.57 10.89 -0.48
C TYR A 152 21.83 9.64 -0.96
N ARG A 153 22.60 8.63 -1.43
CA ARG A 153 22.05 7.33 -1.83
C ARG A 153 21.44 6.63 -0.61
N SER A 154 20.29 6.03 -0.76
CA SER A 154 19.59 5.30 0.29
C SER A 154 20.43 4.13 0.83
N LEU A 155 20.20 3.69 2.08
CA LEU A 155 20.97 2.63 2.70
C LEU A 155 21.00 1.37 1.84
N ILE A 156 19.82 0.92 1.42
CA ILE A 156 19.66 -0.18 0.46
C ILE A 156 19.07 0.41 -0.82
N TYR A 157 19.82 0.32 -1.89
CA TYR A 157 19.49 0.99 -3.15
C TYR A 157 19.43 0.00 -4.31
N GLY A 158 18.39 0.12 -5.14
CA GLY A 158 18.23 -0.63 -6.37
C GLY A 158 17.84 0.28 -7.53
N GLN A 159 18.53 0.17 -8.66
CA GLN A 159 18.17 0.91 -9.87
C GLN A 159 18.20 0.00 -11.10
N ASN A 160 17.12 0.08 -11.93
CA ASN A 160 16.95 -0.76 -13.12
C ASN A 160 17.01 -2.26 -12.77
N LEU A 161 16.43 -2.67 -11.67
CA LEU A 161 16.44 -4.05 -11.20
C LEU A 161 15.14 -4.76 -11.52
N SER A 162 15.23 -6.09 -11.59
CA SER A 162 14.07 -6.98 -11.72
C SER A 162 14.18 -8.17 -10.77
N ASP A 163 13.03 -8.65 -10.27
CA ASP A 163 12.92 -9.84 -9.43
C ASP A 163 13.82 -9.76 -8.19
N VAL A 164 13.51 -8.78 -7.32
CA VAL A 164 14.22 -8.55 -6.06
C VAL A 164 13.29 -8.78 -4.87
N VAL A 165 13.76 -9.56 -3.92
CA VAL A 165 13.05 -9.85 -2.67
C VAL A 165 13.91 -9.41 -1.49
N ILE A 166 13.35 -8.58 -0.61
CA ILE A 166 13.92 -8.26 0.70
C ILE A 166 12.97 -8.84 1.74
N THR A 167 13.40 -9.88 2.45
CA THR A 167 12.53 -10.60 3.38
C THR A 167 13.32 -11.19 4.55
N GLY A 168 12.63 -11.85 5.47
CA GLY A 168 13.30 -12.49 6.59
C GLY A 168 12.36 -13.18 7.56
N ASP A 169 12.92 -13.55 8.70
CA ASP A 169 12.20 -14.01 9.87
C ASP A 169 12.15 -12.90 10.93
N ASN A 170 11.45 -11.80 10.61
CA ASN A 170 11.37 -10.59 11.44
C ASN A 170 12.74 -9.95 11.78
N GLY A 171 13.69 -10.01 10.84
CA GLY A 171 14.94 -9.26 10.93
C GLY A 171 14.70 -7.75 10.87
N THR A 172 15.69 -6.96 11.26
CA THR A 172 15.56 -5.51 11.38
C THR A 172 16.53 -4.77 10.44
N ILE A 173 16.04 -3.68 9.85
CA ILE A 173 16.85 -2.68 9.14
C ILE A 173 16.70 -1.36 9.89
N ASP A 174 17.76 -0.92 10.52
CA ASP A 174 17.84 0.26 11.37
C ASP A 174 18.61 1.37 10.66
N GLY A 175 17.89 2.43 10.30
CA GLY A 175 18.44 3.56 9.54
C GLY A 175 19.27 4.54 10.35
N GLN A 176 19.28 4.42 11.69
CA GLN A 176 20.06 5.31 12.58
C GLN A 176 19.86 6.79 12.24
N GLY A 177 18.61 7.19 11.98
CA GLY A 177 18.27 8.47 11.37
C GLY A 177 18.65 9.73 12.16
N SER A 178 19.00 9.61 13.43
CA SER A 178 19.22 10.75 14.33
C SER A 178 20.23 11.78 13.78
N ILE A 179 21.37 11.34 13.25
CA ILE A 179 22.36 12.25 12.63
C ILE A 179 21.77 13.05 11.46
N TRP A 180 20.94 12.40 10.63
CA TRP A 180 20.28 13.03 9.49
C TRP A 180 19.23 14.05 9.92
N TRP A 181 18.51 13.77 11.01
CA TRP A 181 17.50 14.68 11.55
C TRP A 181 18.14 15.92 12.17
N GLU A 182 19.25 15.76 12.90
CA GLU A 182 20.03 16.86 13.44
C GLU A 182 20.63 17.76 12.37
N LEU A 183 21.26 17.16 11.33
CA LEU A 183 21.80 17.90 10.19
C LEU A 183 20.72 18.63 9.38
N PHE A 184 19.54 18.02 9.23
CA PHE A 184 18.40 18.64 8.56
C PHE A 184 17.86 19.83 9.37
N SER A 185 17.64 19.65 10.67
CA SER A 185 17.12 20.69 11.57
C SER A 185 18.07 21.87 11.72
N SER A 186 19.38 21.63 11.69
CA SER A 186 20.42 22.66 11.73
C SER A 186 20.70 23.29 10.35
N ASN A 187 19.99 22.88 9.28
CA ASN A 187 20.24 23.31 7.90
C ASN A 187 21.71 23.14 7.45
N SER A 188 22.33 22.04 7.90
CA SER A 188 23.75 21.75 7.66
C SER A 188 23.98 20.73 6.54
N LEU A 189 22.91 20.29 5.84
CA LEU A 189 22.99 19.34 4.75
C LEU A 189 23.30 20.04 3.42
N ASN A 190 24.31 19.57 2.70
CA ASN A 190 24.60 19.98 1.33
C ASN A 190 23.74 19.28 0.29
N TYR A 191 23.18 18.11 0.64
CA TYR A 191 22.36 17.25 -0.22
C TYR A 191 21.12 16.79 0.54
N SER A 192 20.11 16.32 -0.17
CA SER A 192 18.91 15.77 0.46
C SER A 192 19.23 14.51 1.27
N ARG A 193 18.54 14.33 2.40
CA ARG A 193 18.69 13.13 3.25
C ARG A 193 18.44 11.84 2.44
N PRO A 194 19.12 10.73 2.77
CA PRO A 194 18.86 9.43 2.17
C PRO A 194 17.53 8.84 2.67
N ASN A 195 16.95 7.96 1.88
CA ASN A 195 15.89 7.07 2.35
C ASN A 195 16.49 5.78 2.96
N LEU A 196 15.66 4.98 3.61
CA LEU A 196 16.14 3.70 4.16
C LEU A 196 16.27 2.67 3.03
N ILE A 197 15.17 2.43 2.29
CA ILE A 197 15.18 1.59 1.08
C ILE A 197 14.65 2.39 -0.10
N GLU A 198 15.30 2.29 -1.23
CA GLU A 198 14.86 2.92 -2.45
C GLU A 198 15.08 2.04 -3.67
N PHE A 199 14.03 1.92 -4.48
CA PHE A 199 14.10 1.31 -5.80
C PHE A 199 13.74 2.35 -6.85
N VAL A 200 14.58 2.46 -7.88
CA VAL A 200 14.38 3.37 -9.02
C VAL A 200 14.25 2.56 -10.30
N ASP A 201 13.24 2.86 -11.14
CA ASP A 201 13.01 2.23 -12.45
C ASP A 201 13.08 0.68 -12.39
N SER A 202 12.52 0.06 -11.34
CA SER A 202 12.64 -1.37 -11.06
C SER A 202 11.29 -2.09 -11.13
N VAL A 203 11.33 -3.41 -11.36
CA VAL A 203 10.12 -4.23 -11.51
C VAL A 203 10.19 -5.51 -10.69
N ASP A 204 9.02 -6.03 -10.29
CA ASP A 204 8.90 -7.29 -9.53
C ASP A 204 9.66 -7.24 -8.20
N ILE A 205 9.26 -6.34 -7.32
CA ILE A 205 9.88 -6.10 -6.01
C ILE A 205 8.97 -6.64 -4.91
N ILE A 206 9.53 -7.42 -3.99
CA ILE A 206 8.83 -7.90 -2.79
C ILE A 206 9.61 -7.46 -1.55
N ILE A 207 8.94 -6.80 -0.60
CA ILE A 207 9.48 -6.44 0.70
C ILE A 207 8.54 -7.00 1.76
N SER A 208 9.03 -7.90 2.62
CA SER A 208 8.12 -8.60 3.54
C SER A 208 8.79 -9.09 4.83
N ASN A 209 7.98 -9.28 5.88
CA ASN A 209 8.36 -9.96 7.12
C ASN A 209 9.58 -9.32 7.82
N LEU A 210 9.66 -8.00 7.83
CA LEU A 210 10.79 -7.25 8.39
C LEU A 210 10.32 -6.10 9.28
N THR A 211 11.23 -5.64 10.13
CA THR A 211 11.09 -4.42 10.92
C THR A 211 12.04 -3.33 10.39
N PHE A 212 11.50 -2.13 10.17
CA PHE A 212 12.23 -0.94 9.74
C PHE A 212 12.22 0.08 10.88
N LEU A 213 13.39 0.57 11.25
CA LEU A 213 13.55 1.53 12.33
C LEU A 213 14.28 2.78 11.84
N ASP A 214 13.90 3.91 12.41
CA ASP A 214 14.64 5.17 12.39
C ASP A 214 15.16 5.57 11.01
N SER A 215 14.27 5.60 10.01
CA SER A 215 14.63 6.00 8.66
C SER A 215 15.18 7.44 8.63
N PRO A 216 16.27 7.72 7.90
CA PRO A 216 16.83 9.06 7.78
C PRO A 216 15.86 10.10 7.21
N ALA A 217 15.05 9.68 6.21
CA ALA A 217 13.94 10.43 5.63
C ALA A 217 12.75 9.48 5.44
N TRP A 218 12.55 8.92 4.25
CA TRP A 218 11.46 7.98 3.98
C TRP A 218 11.93 6.53 4.22
N GLY A 219 11.00 5.69 4.68
CA GLY A 219 11.29 4.29 4.97
C GLY A 219 11.48 3.47 3.69
N ILE A 220 10.41 3.28 2.93
CA ILE A 220 10.41 2.49 1.69
C ILE A 220 9.91 3.37 0.54
N HIS A 221 10.77 3.61 -0.45
CA HIS A 221 10.52 4.50 -1.58
C HIS A 221 10.68 3.77 -2.92
N PRO A 222 9.65 3.09 -3.43
CA PRO A 222 9.62 2.65 -4.82
C PRO A 222 9.28 3.85 -5.72
N VAL A 223 10.18 4.22 -6.61
CA VAL A 223 10.00 5.32 -7.55
C VAL A 223 10.15 4.84 -8.98
N HIS A 224 9.20 5.20 -9.86
CA HIS A 224 9.11 4.73 -11.25
C HIS A 224 9.07 3.19 -11.38
N CYS A 225 8.63 2.50 -10.34
CA CYS A 225 8.60 1.02 -10.26
C CYS A 225 7.27 0.43 -10.74
N SER A 226 7.28 -0.87 -11.00
CA SER A 226 6.06 -1.61 -11.26
C SER A 226 6.08 -3.00 -10.62
N ASN A 227 4.90 -3.49 -10.24
CA ASN A 227 4.71 -4.76 -9.54
C ASN A 227 5.52 -4.81 -8.23
N VAL A 228 5.12 -3.99 -7.27
CA VAL A 228 5.77 -3.86 -5.96
C VAL A 228 4.82 -4.40 -4.89
N GLN A 229 5.28 -5.35 -4.09
CA GLN A 229 4.54 -5.92 -2.97
C GLN A 229 5.25 -5.61 -1.65
N ILE A 230 4.55 -4.97 -0.72
CA ILE A 230 5.03 -4.63 0.62
C ILE A 230 4.05 -5.23 1.61
N GLN A 231 4.47 -6.22 2.39
CA GLN A 231 3.54 -6.93 3.26
C GLN A 231 4.18 -7.41 4.56
N ASN A 232 3.36 -7.51 5.61
CA ASN A 232 3.79 -8.03 6.92
C ASN A 232 5.02 -7.28 7.46
N ILE A 233 5.05 -5.96 7.33
CA ILE A 233 6.16 -5.14 7.84
C ILE A 233 5.73 -4.33 9.06
N THR A 234 6.71 -4.01 9.89
CA THR A 234 6.60 -2.98 10.93
C THR A 234 7.58 -1.87 10.60
N SER A 235 7.10 -0.62 10.48
CA SER A 235 7.96 0.55 10.27
C SER A 235 7.74 1.56 11.40
N ARG A 236 8.83 2.01 12.03
CA ARG A 236 8.77 2.96 13.15
C ARG A 236 9.83 4.04 13.02
N ALA A 237 9.42 5.28 13.26
CA ALA A 237 10.32 6.42 13.46
C ALA A 237 9.79 7.26 14.63
N PRO A 238 10.67 7.94 15.40
CA PRO A 238 10.25 8.75 16.54
C PRO A 238 9.31 9.89 16.15
N ALA A 239 8.36 10.18 17.02
CA ALA A 239 7.31 11.17 16.79
C ALA A 239 7.83 12.61 16.66
N GLU A 240 8.90 12.93 17.34
CA GLU A 240 9.50 14.27 17.44
C GLU A 240 10.30 14.69 16.20
N PHE A 241 10.58 13.78 15.27
CA PHE A 241 11.35 14.08 14.07
C PHE A 241 10.46 14.17 12.82
N PRO A 242 10.17 15.39 12.32
CA PRO A 242 9.30 15.61 11.19
C PRO A 242 9.90 15.11 9.88
N TYR A 243 9.02 14.87 8.89
CA TYR A 243 9.37 14.44 7.52
C TYR A 243 10.04 13.05 7.44
N THR A 244 9.73 12.17 8.39
CA THR A 244 10.04 10.73 8.31
C THR A 244 8.77 9.99 7.86
N SER A 245 8.54 9.86 6.55
CA SER A 245 7.39 9.12 6.04
C SER A 245 7.69 7.61 5.94
N GLY A 246 6.65 6.78 6.04
CA GLY A 246 6.83 5.33 6.08
C GLY A 246 6.99 4.72 4.70
N ILE A 247 5.90 4.49 3.97
CA ILE A 247 5.93 3.92 2.62
C ILE A 247 5.49 5.00 1.62
N VAL A 248 6.29 5.22 0.59
CA VAL A 248 6.12 6.31 -0.37
C VAL A 248 6.16 5.78 -1.81
N PRO A 249 5.08 5.17 -2.34
CA PRO A 249 5.00 4.87 -3.77
C PRO A 249 5.00 6.17 -4.58
N ASP A 250 5.93 6.28 -5.53
CA ASP A 250 6.13 7.48 -6.33
C ASP A 250 6.22 7.14 -7.81
N SER A 251 5.36 7.74 -8.64
CA SER A 251 5.34 7.49 -10.08
C SER A 251 5.37 5.99 -10.43
N SER A 252 4.77 5.16 -9.56
CA SER A 252 4.84 3.70 -9.57
C SER A 252 3.45 3.08 -9.79
N ARG A 253 3.42 1.88 -10.37
CA ARG A 253 2.16 1.20 -10.69
C ARG A 253 2.13 -0.24 -10.22
N TYR A 254 0.91 -0.77 -10.00
CA TYR A 254 0.71 -2.12 -9.47
C TYR A 254 1.45 -2.32 -8.15
N VAL A 255 1.13 -1.45 -7.19
CA VAL A 255 1.73 -1.47 -5.84
C VAL A 255 0.72 -2.02 -4.85
N CYS A 256 1.13 -3.02 -4.07
CA CYS A 256 0.35 -3.61 -2.99
C CYS A 256 1.01 -3.35 -1.64
N ILE A 257 0.24 -2.84 -0.68
CA ILE A 257 0.68 -2.61 0.70
C ILE A 257 -0.31 -3.29 1.62
N GLU A 258 0.11 -4.37 2.31
CA GLU A 258 -0.80 -5.21 3.06
C GLU A 258 -0.27 -5.61 4.43
N ASN A 259 -1.19 -5.86 5.38
CA ASN A 259 -0.89 -6.49 6.69
C ASN A 259 0.28 -5.82 7.43
N SER A 260 0.35 -4.51 7.45
CA SER A 260 1.52 -3.77 7.91
C SER A 260 1.18 -2.76 9.00
N ASN A 261 2.16 -2.46 9.87
CA ASN A 261 2.04 -1.47 10.94
C ASN A 261 3.09 -0.38 10.76
N ILE A 262 2.63 0.86 10.55
CA ILE A 262 3.49 1.98 10.18
C ILE A 262 3.23 3.16 11.12
N SER A 263 4.25 3.54 11.88
CA SER A 263 4.23 4.66 12.83
C SER A 263 5.42 5.57 12.59
N THR A 264 5.16 6.82 12.16
CA THR A 264 6.21 7.73 11.66
C THR A 264 6.01 9.16 12.13
N GLY A 265 7.02 9.98 11.95
CA GLY A 265 6.99 11.40 12.29
C GLY A 265 6.14 12.24 11.33
N HIS A 266 5.95 11.81 10.08
CA HIS A 266 5.10 12.47 9.08
C HIS A 266 4.13 11.44 8.45
N ASP A 267 3.73 11.57 7.20
CA ASP A 267 2.74 10.67 6.58
C ASP A 267 3.14 9.20 6.70
N ALA A 268 2.26 8.34 7.24
CA ALA A 268 2.60 6.93 7.41
C ALA A 268 2.66 6.20 6.05
N VAL A 269 1.65 6.39 5.20
CA VAL A 269 1.69 5.99 3.78
C VAL A 269 1.33 7.22 2.94
N VAL A 270 2.15 7.54 1.93
CA VAL A 270 1.87 8.68 1.04
C VAL A 270 2.19 8.34 -0.41
N LEU A 271 1.22 8.56 -1.30
CA LEU A 271 1.37 8.37 -2.74
C LEU A 271 1.81 9.69 -3.39
N LYS A 272 2.86 9.62 -4.22
CA LYS A 272 3.44 10.77 -4.94
C LYS A 272 3.61 10.44 -6.42
N SER A 273 3.79 11.46 -7.27
CA SER A 273 4.06 11.28 -8.72
C SER A 273 4.77 12.47 -9.33
N GLY A 274 5.86 12.89 -8.71
CA GLY A 274 6.71 13.96 -9.22
C GLY A 274 6.19 15.37 -8.93
N TRP A 275 7.03 16.38 -9.22
CA TRP A 275 6.92 17.75 -8.72
C TRP A 275 6.86 18.79 -9.84
N ASP A 276 5.74 19.52 -9.93
CA ASP A 276 5.47 20.62 -10.87
C ASP A 276 5.86 20.30 -12.32
N GLN A 277 6.51 21.22 -13.02
CA GLN A 277 6.94 21.05 -14.42
C GLN A 277 7.78 19.78 -14.67
N TYR A 278 8.51 19.32 -13.67
CA TYR A 278 9.34 18.10 -13.77
C TYR A 278 8.47 16.84 -13.74
N GLY A 279 7.51 16.78 -12.82
CA GLY A 279 6.54 15.69 -12.76
C GLY A 279 5.62 15.66 -13.98
N ILE A 280 5.15 16.84 -14.43
CA ILE A 280 4.35 16.97 -15.66
C ILE A 280 5.14 16.47 -16.87
N ALA A 281 6.38 16.92 -17.05
CA ALA A 281 7.22 16.54 -18.19
C ALA A 281 7.61 15.05 -18.15
N TYR A 282 7.81 14.48 -16.96
CA TYR A 282 8.10 13.07 -16.78
C TYR A 282 6.88 12.19 -17.07
N GLY A 283 5.69 12.64 -16.71
CA GLY A 283 4.38 12.10 -17.10
C GLY A 283 4.10 10.68 -16.64
N LYS A 284 4.74 10.20 -15.56
CA LYS A 284 4.45 8.87 -14.99
C LYS A 284 3.55 9.01 -13.77
N PRO A 285 2.33 8.48 -13.80
CA PRO A 285 1.44 8.48 -12.65
C PRO A 285 1.80 7.40 -11.63
N THR A 286 1.37 7.59 -10.39
CA THR A 286 1.16 6.51 -9.44
C THR A 286 -0.23 5.95 -9.65
N SER A 287 -0.33 4.66 -10.00
CA SER A 287 -1.62 4.07 -10.37
C SER A 287 -1.72 2.59 -10.03
N SER A 288 -2.97 2.10 -9.96
CA SER A 288 -3.25 0.69 -9.63
C SER A 288 -2.58 0.29 -8.30
N VAL A 289 -2.86 1.06 -7.25
CA VAL A 289 -2.33 0.83 -5.89
C VAL A 289 -3.43 0.25 -5.03
N HIS A 290 -3.12 -0.83 -4.33
CA HIS A 290 -4.00 -1.43 -3.33
C HIS A 290 -3.35 -1.39 -1.95
N ILE A 291 -4.06 -0.82 -0.98
CA ILE A 291 -3.64 -0.74 0.42
C ILE A 291 -4.71 -1.44 1.25
N SER A 292 -4.34 -2.46 2.01
CA SER A 292 -5.31 -3.27 2.74
C SER A 292 -4.78 -3.76 4.08
N ASN A 293 -5.64 -3.74 5.10
CA ASN A 293 -5.34 -4.25 6.43
C ASN A 293 -4.06 -3.65 7.02
N VAL A 294 -4.02 -2.32 7.14
CA VAL A 294 -2.86 -1.58 7.64
C VAL A 294 -3.20 -0.75 8.88
N TYR A 295 -2.26 -0.72 9.82
CA TYR A 295 -2.30 0.15 11.00
C TYR A 295 -1.37 1.33 10.76
N LEU A 296 -1.92 2.54 10.79
CA LEU A 296 -1.21 3.75 10.42
C LEU A 296 -1.24 4.76 11.57
N GLN A 297 -0.09 5.33 11.87
CA GLN A 297 0.04 6.42 12.85
C GLN A 297 1.05 7.45 12.34
N SER A 298 0.68 8.71 12.47
CA SER A 298 1.53 9.84 12.14
C SER A 298 1.56 10.82 13.31
N SER A 299 2.71 11.44 13.58
CA SER A 299 2.76 12.46 14.63
C SER A 299 2.59 13.89 14.10
N SER A 300 2.90 14.17 12.84
CA SER A 300 2.78 15.52 12.26
C SER A 300 2.11 15.58 10.89
N GLY A 301 1.83 14.46 10.25
CA GLY A 301 1.17 14.34 8.95
C GLY A 301 -0.14 13.58 9.01
N ALA A 302 -0.43 12.82 7.97
CA ALA A 302 -1.61 11.98 7.86
C ALA A 302 -1.28 10.49 8.00
N GLY A 303 -2.27 9.70 8.43
CA GLY A 303 -2.18 8.25 8.35
C GLY A 303 -2.04 7.80 6.89
N LEU A 304 -2.96 8.20 6.03
CA LEU A 304 -2.88 7.99 4.58
C LEU A 304 -2.92 9.32 3.85
N ALA A 305 -1.94 9.57 2.96
CA ALA A 305 -1.85 10.81 2.20
C ALA A 305 -1.70 10.58 0.68
N PHE A 306 -2.12 11.59 -0.09
CA PHE A 306 -1.98 11.68 -1.54
C PHE A 306 -1.39 13.05 -1.90
N GLY A 307 -0.24 13.07 -2.56
CA GLY A 307 0.47 14.32 -2.87
C GLY A 307 1.36 14.79 -1.68
N SER A 308 1.73 16.11 -1.61
CA SER A 308 1.41 17.20 -2.53
C SER A 308 2.07 17.07 -3.92
N GLU A 309 3.15 16.35 -4.04
CA GLU A 309 3.84 16.11 -5.32
C GLU A 309 3.06 15.04 -6.10
N MET A 310 2.16 15.51 -6.99
CA MET A 310 1.24 14.65 -7.74
C MET A 310 1.17 15.02 -9.23
N SER A 311 2.20 15.66 -9.76
CA SER A 311 2.21 16.28 -11.08
C SER A 311 2.19 15.28 -12.24
N GLY A 312 2.62 14.03 -12.04
CA GLY A 312 2.45 12.93 -12.99
C GLY A 312 1.07 12.28 -12.97
N GLY A 313 0.25 12.60 -11.96
CA GLY A 313 -1.08 12.01 -11.73
C GLY A 313 -1.10 10.89 -10.68
N ILE A 314 -2.23 10.77 -9.99
CA ILE A 314 -2.54 9.66 -9.07
C ILE A 314 -3.90 9.10 -9.46
N SER A 315 -4.01 7.79 -9.78
CA SER A 315 -5.28 7.20 -10.17
C SER A 315 -5.41 5.72 -9.85
N ASP A 316 -6.63 5.23 -9.86
CA ASP A 316 -6.96 3.81 -9.71
C ASP A 316 -6.40 3.25 -8.38
N ILE A 317 -6.82 3.87 -7.29
CA ILE A 317 -6.37 3.55 -5.93
C ILE A 317 -7.51 2.91 -5.15
N ILE A 318 -7.24 1.77 -4.52
CA ILE A 318 -8.12 1.17 -3.52
C ILE A 318 -7.38 1.15 -2.19
N ALA A 319 -7.99 1.71 -1.16
CA ALA A 319 -7.49 1.63 0.21
C ALA A 319 -8.64 1.15 1.12
N GLU A 320 -8.44 -0.01 1.74
CA GLU A 320 -9.50 -0.65 2.53
C GLU A 320 -8.97 -1.27 3.83
N LYS A 321 -9.86 -1.43 4.82
CA LYS A 321 -9.52 -2.01 6.13
C LYS A 321 -8.35 -1.27 6.77
N LEU A 322 -8.50 0.05 6.84
CA LEU A 322 -7.50 0.95 7.41
C LEU A 322 -7.79 1.16 8.90
N HIS A 323 -6.76 1.08 9.73
CA HIS A 323 -6.82 1.48 11.13
C HIS A 323 -5.87 2.66 11.34
N ILE A 324 -6.41 3.87 11.51
CA ILE A 324 -5.62 5.11 11.64
C ILE A 324 -5.77 5.65 13.05
N LEU A 325 -4.65 5.77 13.75
CA LEU A 325 -4.63 6.06 15.17
C LEU A 325 -3.77 7.29 15.49
N ASN A 326 -4.17 8.06 16.51
CA ASN A 326 -3.35 9.09 17.16
C ASN A 326 -2.61 10.00 16.15
N SER A 327 -3.30 10.50 15.15
CA SER A 327 -2.69 11.28 14.04
C SER A 327 -3.35 12.65 13.93
N PRO A 328 -2.62 13.70 13.51
CA PRO A 328 -3.22 15.01 13.25
C PRO A 328 -4.28 14.91 12.15
N ILE A 329 -4.04 14.12 11.10
CA ILE A 329 -4.96 13.93 9.99
C ILE A 329 -5.14 12.43 9.75
N GLY A 330 -6.40 12.01 9.58
CA GLY A 330 -6.69 10.63 9.21
C GLY A 330 -6.31 10.35 7.76
N ILE A 331 -7.03 10.94 6.82
CA ILE A 331 -6.82 10.79 5.38
C ILE A 331 -6.68 12.16 4.74
N GLU A 332 -5.63 12.36 3.93
CA GLU A 332 -5.32 13.66 3.33
C GLU A 332 -5.05 13.58 1.82
N LEU A 333 -5.75 14.42 1.04
CA LEU A 333 -5.43 14.70 -0.35
C LEU A 333 -4.93 16.15 -0.45
N LYS A 334 -3.69 16.34 -0.84
CA LYS A 334 -3.04 17.65 -0.85
C LYS A 334 -2.42 17.98 -2.20
N THR A 335 -2.66 19.20 -2.65
CA THR A 335 -2.14 19.76 -3.92
C THR A 335 -2.05 21.28 -3.83
N THR A 336 -1.53 21.90 -4.89
CA THR A 336 -1.47 23.37 -5.02
C THR A 336 -1.45 23.79 -6.50
N LYS A 337 -1.69 25.07 -6.79
CA LYS A 337 -1.50 25.63 -8.13
C LYS A 337 -0.06 25.38 -8.60
N GLY A 338 0.13 25.13 -9.89
CA GLY A 338 1.44 24.78 -10.45
C GLY A 338 1.76 23.28 -10.46
N ARG A 339 0.99 22.45 -9.74
CA ARG A 339 1.16 21.00 -9.79
C ARG A 339 0.73 20.40 -11.12
N GLY A 340 -0.33 20.94 -11.77
CA GLY A 340 -0.96 20.22 -12.89
C GLY A 340 -1.37 18.81 -12.45
N GLY A 341 -1.32 17.85 -13.37
CA GLY A 341 -1.65 16.45 -13.08
C GLY A 341 -3.07 16.23 -12.61
N TYR A 342 -3.31 15.11 -11.96
CA TYR A 342 -4.66 14.74 -11.48
C TYR A 342 -4.63 13.79 -10.29
N MET A 343 -5.70 13.80 -9.48
CA MET A 343 -6.07 12.75 -8.52
C MET A 343 -7.48 12.28 -8.84
N ARG A 344 -7.66 11.02 -9.22
CA ARG A 344 -8.96 10.48 -9.62
C ARG A 344 -9.07 8.98 -9.46
N GLY A 345 -10.31 8.45 -9.38
CA GLY A 345 -10.51 7.01 -9.22
C GLY A 345 -9.93 6.50 -7.92
N ILE A 346 -10.11 7.26 -6.83
CA ILE A 346 -9.63 6.91 -5.49
C ILE A 346 -10.81 6.41 -4.66
N PHE A 347 -10.73 5.16 -4.23
CA PHE A 347 -11.74 4.52 -3.43
C PHE A 347 -11.16 4.12 -2.07
N ILE A 348 -11.70 4.70 -1.00
CA ILE A 348 -11.29 4.45 0.38
C ILE A 348 -12.48 3.87 1.11
N SER A 349 -12.34 2.67 1.68
CA SER A 349 -13.44 2.01 2.38
C SER A 349 -13.01 1.29 3.65
N ASP A 350 -14.00 1.03 4.50
CA ASP A 350 -13.84 0.24 5.71
C ASP A 350 -12.67 0.74 6.55
N ALA A 351 -12.67 2.06 6.84
CA ALA A 351 -11.64 2.74 7.60
C ALA A 351 -12.12 3.08 9.02
N GLU A 352 -11.28 2.78 10.00
CA GLU A 352 -11.46 3.10 11.41
C GLU A 352 -10.45 4.18 11.83
N LEU A 353 -10.93 5.31 12.33
CA LEU A 353 -10.13 6.45 12.77
C LEU A 353 -10.29 6.64 14.27
N GLU A 354 -9.20 6.73 15.04
CA GLU A 354 -9.26 6.94 16.48
C GLU A 354 -8.26 8.01 16.95
N ASN A 355 -8.73 8.96 17.76
CA ASN A 355 -7.93 10.06 18.28
C ASN A 355 -7.30 10.90 17.14
N ILE A 356 -8.12 11.41 16.23
CA ILE A 356 -7.70 12.18 15.05
C ILE A 356 -8.17 13.64 15.17
N SER A 357 -7.28 14.59 14.92
CA SER A 357 -7.66 16.00 14.95
C SER A 357 -8.53 16.39 13.75
N LEU A 358 -8.20 15.92 12.54
CA LEU A 358 -8.96 16.15 11.31
C LEU A 358 -9.21 14.81 10.59
N GLY A 359 -10.46 14.37 10.55
CA GLY A 359 -10.82 13.07 9.98
C GLY A 359 -10.43 12.95 8.52
N ILE A 360 -10.99 13.80 7.63
CA ILE A 360 -10.69 13.81 6.20
C ILE A 360 -10.30 15.23 5.78
N SER A 361 -9.16 15.35 5.10
CA SER A 361 -8.63 16.60 4.56
C SER A 361 -8.50 16.52 3.04
N MET A 362 -9.00 17.53 2.32
CA MET A 362 -8.75 17.72 0.90
C MET A 362 -8.38 19.19 0.68
N THR A 363 -7.14 19.47 0.25
CA THR A 363 -6.69 20.86 0.13
C THR A 363 -5.97 21.13 -1.19
N GLY A 364 -6.35 22.23 -1.85
CA GLY A 364 -5.70 22.80 -3.03
C GLY A 364 -4.65 23.87 -2.71
N TYR A 365 -4.23 23.97 -1.46
CA TYR A 365 -3.35 25.05 -0.98
C TYR A 365 -2.18 24.53 -0.14
N SER A 366 -1.77 23.27 -0.34
CA SER A 366 -0.71 22.66 0.42
C SER A 366 0.43 22.18 -0.48
N GLY A 367 1.63 22.60 -0.17
CA GLY A 367 2.87 22.19 -0.80
C GLY A 367 3.74 23.35 -1.26
N PHE A 368 5.05 23.09 -1.25
CA PHE A 368 6.06 24.01 -1.77
C PHE A 368 6.34 23.70 -3.25
N HIS A 369 7.05 24.61 -3.92
CA HIS A 369 7.53 24.42 -5.28
C HIS A 369 9.04 24.09 -5.26
N PRO A 370 9.54 23.33 -6.26
CA PRO A 370 10.96 22.97 -6.30
C PRO A 370 11.85 24.17 -6.64
N ASP A 371 11.32 25.13 -7.39
CA ASP A 371 11.95 26.37 -7.82
C ASP A 371 10.91 27.40 -8.29
N ASP A 372 11.35 28.58 -8.70
CA ASP A 372 10.48 29.66 -9.18
C ASP A 372 10.01 29.50 -10.65
N LYS A 373 10.23 28.34 -11.28
CA LYS A 373 9.91 28.09 -12.70
C LYS A 373 8.58 27.35 -12.88
N TYR A 374 7.84 27.12 -11.83
CA TYR A 374 6.54 26.45 -11.93
C TYR A 374 5.52 27.32 -12.69
N ASP A 375 4.68 26.67 -13.47
CA ASP A 375 3.61 27.33 -14.22
C ASP A 375 2.36 27.45 -13.34
N THR A 376 2.08 28.67 -12.89
CA THR A 376 0.89 28.96 -12.07
C THR A 376 -0.44 28.64 -12.75
N SER A 377 -0.46 28.51 -14.09
CA SER A 377 -1.63 28.09 -14.88
C SER A 377 -1.81 26.57 -14.94
N ALA A 378 -0.82 25.79 -14.55
CA ALA A 378 -0.91 24.33 -14.44
C ALA A 378 -1.75 23.96 -13.21
N LEU A 379 -3.05 23.86 -13.41
CA LEU A 379 -4.01 23.55 -12.36
C LEU A 379 -4.16 22.03 -12.20
N PRO A 380 -4.16 21.49 -10.97
CA PRO A 380 -4.44 20.10 -10.71
C PRO A 380 -5.94 19.79 -10.90
N ILE A 381 -6.25 18.60 -11.41
CA ILE A 381 -7.62 18.09 -11.51
C ILE A 381 -7.83 17.09 -10.38
N VAL A 382 -8.81 17.33 -9.50
CA VAL A 382 -9.13 16.46 -8.38
C VAL A 382 -10.60 16.06 -8.44
N GLY A 383 -10.88 14.76 -8.55
CA GLY A 383 -12.26 14.27 -8.65
C GLY A 383 -12.37 12.75 -8.67
N ASP A 384 -13.59 12.25 -8.71
CA ASP A 384 -13.90 10.82 -8.65
C ASP A 384 -13.27 10.15 -7.41
N ILE A 385 -13.57 10.69 -6.23
CA ILE A 385 -13.04 10.23 -4.95
C ILE A 385 -14.17 9.81 -4.04
N THR A 386 -14.12 8.57 -3.57
CA THR A 386 -15.15 7.96 -2.74
C THR A 386 -14.60 7.56 -1.38
N PHE A 387 -15.28 7.97 -0.33
CA PHE A 387 -15.10 7.49 1.04
C PHE A 387 -16.34 6.70 1.43
N LYS A 388 -16.18 5.44 1.81
CA LYS A 388 -17.30 4.55 2.12
C LYS A 388 -17.02 3.75 3.40
N ASN A 389 -18.05 3.60 4.26
CA ASN A 389 -17.91 2.86 5.51
C ASN A 389 -16.73 3.38 6.35
N VAL A 390 -16.68 4.68 6.62
CA VAL A 390 -15.63 5.28 7.45
C VAL A 390 -16.22 5.60 8.83
N ILE A 391 -15.64 5.03 9.87
CA ILE A 391 -16.05 5.30 11.24
C ILE A 391 -14.91 5.98 12.00
N GLY A 392 -15.26 6.88 12.91
CA GLY A 392 -14.26 7.58 13.71
C GLY A 392 -14.71 7.83 15.14
N ALA A 393 -13.79 7.63 16.08
CA ALA A 393 -13.98 7.92 17.50
C ALA A 393 -12.97 8.98 17.96
N ASN A 394 -13.44 9.94 18.77
CA ASN A 394 -12.63 11.04 19.29
C ASN A 394 -11.98 11.88 18.16
N ILE A 395 -12.81 12.36 17.23
CA ILE A 395 -12.40 13.19 16.09
C ILE A 395 -12.65 14.66 16.48
N SER A 396 -11.67 15.55 16.27
CA SER A 396 -11.88 16.97 16.61
C SER A 396 -12.67 17.72 15.53
N VAL A 397 -12.36 17.49 14.24
CA VAL A 397 -13.05 18.05 13.08
C VAL A 397 -13.32 16.92 12.08
N ALA A 398 -14.56 16.80 11.63
CA ALA A 398 -14.95 15.72 10.72
C ALA A 398 -14.23 15.81 9.36
N GLY A 399 -14.23 16.99 8.74
CA GLY A 399 -13.54 17.19 7.46
C GLY A 399 -13.30 18.65 7.09
N ASN A 400 -12.27 18.85 6.24
CA ASN A 400 -11.96 20.15 5.63
C ASN A 400 -11.65 19.96 4.15
N PHE A 401 -12.54 20.44 3.30
CA PHE A 401 -12.45 20.33 1.84
C PHE A 401 -12.30 21.71 1.22
N SER A 402 -11.11 22.05 0.77
CA SER A 402 -10.72 23.36 0.25
C SER A 402 -10.14 23.21 -1.17
N GLY A 403 -11.03 23.18 -2.18
CA GLY A 403 -10.66 23.15 -3.60
C GLY A 403 -10.13 24.49 -4.12
N ILE A 404 -9.43 24.46 -5.22
CA ILE A 404 -8.90 25.63 -5.92
C ILE A 404 -10.05 26.34 -6.66
N VAL A 405 -10.14 27.65 -6.58
CA VAL A 405 -11.22 28.43 -7.22
C VAL A 405 -11.31 28.17 -8.72
N GLU A 406 -10.17 28.14 -9.41
CA GLU A 406 -10.07 27.94 -10.86
C GLU A 406 -10.15 26.46 -11.27
N SER A 407 -10.02 25.52 -10.33
CA SER A 407 -10.13 24.08 -10.51
C SER A 407 -10.80 23.44 -9.30
N PRO A 408 -12.11 23.61 -9.12
CA PRO A 408 -12.84 23.05 -7.98
C PRO A 408 -12.73 21.53 -7.95
N PHE A 409 -12.68 20.96 -6.75
CA PHE A 409 -12.72 19.51 -6.60
C PHE A 409 -14.15 19.01 -6.90
N SER A 410 -14.27 17.93 -7.66
CA SER A 410 -15.56 17.47 -8.16
C SER A 410 -15.76 15.97 -7.96
N THR A 411 -17.00 15.54 -8.00
CA THR A 411 -17.37 14.10 -7.85
C THR A 411 -16.77 13.51 -6.55
N ILE A 412 -16.96 14.22 -5.45
CA ILE A 412 -16.56 13.74 -4.13
C ILE A 412 -17.75 13.02 -3.50
N CYS A 413 -17.56 11.77 -3.12
CA CYS A 413 -18.62 10.91 -2.59
C CYS A 413 -18.33 10.50 -1.14
N LEU A 414 -19.26 10.75 -0.24
CA LEU A 414 -19.27 10.25 1.13
C LEU A 414 -20.45 9.30 1.30
N SER A 415 -20.23 8.05 1.68
CA SER A 415 -21.31 7.07 1.90
C SER A 415 -21.05 6.29 3.18
N ASN A 416 -22.00 6.31 4.11
CA ASN A 416 -21.88 5.65 5.40
C ASN A 416 -20.60 6.11 6.16
N VAL A 417 -20.52 7.42 6.44
CA VAL A 417 -19.39 8.02 7.19
C VAL A 417 -19.89 8.54 8.52
N THR A 418 -19.36 7.98 9.61
CA THR A 418 -19.83 8.34 10.97
C THR A 418 -18.66 8.70 11.89
N PHE A 419 -18.61 9.94 12.35
CA PHE A 419 -17.62 10.42 13.29
C PHE A 419 -18.23 10.83 14.64
N SER A 420 -17.74 10.23 15.72
CA SER A 420 -17.98 10.68 17.08
C SER A 420 -16.97 11.78 17.41
N LEU A 421 -17.45 13.01 17.55
CA LEU A 421 -16.60 14.17 17.79
C LEU A 421 -16.18 14.27 19.26
N SER A 422 -14.95 14.73 19.50
CA SER A 422 -14.41 14.98 20.85
C SER A 422 -15.03 16.20 21.53
N SER A 423 -15.53 17.13 20.73
CA SER A 423 -16.31 18.32 21.12
C SER A 423 -17.28 18.60 19.99
N GLU A 424 -18.28 19.43 20.22
CA GLU A 424 -19.20 19.88 19.16
C GLU A 424 -18.64 21.14 18.47
N PRO A 425 -17.76 21.02 17.46
CA PRO A 425 -17.34 22.16 16.67
C PRO A 425 -18.51 22.63 15.82
N SER A 426 -18.64 23.91 15.63
CA SER A 426 -19.60 24.47 14.68
C SER A 426 -18.87 25.38 13.71
N PRO A 427 -18.77 25.00 12.44
CA PRO A 427 -19.24 23.76 11.77
C PRO A 427 -18.30 22.56 11.97
N SER A 428 -18.85 21.34 11.81
CA SER A 428 -18.08 20.07 11.87
C SER A 428 -17.33 19.79 10.57
N TRP A 429 -17.83 20.32 9.45
CA TRP A 429 -17.25 20.24 8.11
C TRP A 429 -17.02 21.64 7.55
N PHE A 430 -15.88 21.81 6.89
CA PHE A 430 -15.53 23.03 6.16
C PHE A 430 -15.43 22.71 4.68
N CYS A 431 -16.13 23.46 3.82
CA CYS A 431 -16.11 23.26 2.39
C CYS A 431 -15.96 24.58 1.65
N SER A 432 -15.13 24.56 0.60
CA SER A 432 -15.02 25.64 -0.39
C SER A 432 -14.54 25.07 -1.71
N ASN A 433 -15.17 25.53 -2.80
CA ASN A 433 -14.82 25.10 -4.17
C ASN A 433 -14.78 23.57 -4.32
N VAL A 434 -15.78 22.88 -3.80
CA VAL A 434 -15.97 21.44 -3.94
C VAL A 434 -17.40 21.15 -4.38
N ILE A 435 -17.59 20.04 -5.08
CA ILE A 435 -18.90 19.56 -5.53
C ILE A 435 -18.94 18.07 -5.28
N GLY A 436 -19.95 17.61 -4.56
CA GLY A 436 -20.04 16.19 -4.22
C GLY A 436 -21.44 15.75 -3.81
N PHE A 437 -21.48 14.49 -3.40
CA PHE A 437 -22.68 13.81 -2.93
C PHE A 437 -22.38 13.11 -1.59
N SER A 438 -23.35 13.12 -0.70
CA SER A 438 -23.24 12.42 0.59
C SER A 438 -24.55 11.70 0.91
N GLU A 439 -24.43 10.49 1.48
CA GLU A 439 -25.52 9.71 2.04
C GLU A 439 -25.08 9.05 3.34
N ASP A 440 -25.95 9.01 4.32
CA ASP A 440 -25.67 8.40 5.65
C ASP A 440 -24.38 8.93 6.30
N VAL A 441 -24.23 10.27 6.38
CA VAL A 441 -23.06 10.94 6.96
C VAL A 441 -23.40 11.63 8.26
N ILE A 442 -22.68 11.33 9.32
CA ILE A 442 -22.80 11.92 10.66
C ILE A 442 -21.42 12.40 11.14
N PRO A 443 -21.27 13.69 11.57
CA PRO A 443 -22.25 14.78 11.51
C PRO A 443 -22.58 15.19 10.08
N GLU A 444 -23.72 15.86 9.90
CA GLU A 444 -24.20 16.33 8.59
C GLU A 444 -23.14 17.17 7.88
N PRO A 445 -22.78 16.83 6.62
CA PRO A 445 -21.76 17.55 5.87
C PRO A 445 -22.24 18.89 5.34
N CYS A 446 -21.30 19.70 4.81
CA CYS A 446 -21.60 21.00 4.22
C CYS A 446 -22.51 20.89 2.97
N PRO A 447 -23.27 21.97 2.63
CA PRO A 447 -24.20 21.96 1.49
C PRO A 447 -23.57 21.63 0.14
N ASP A 448 -22.27 21.92 -0.05
CA ASP A 448 -21.52 21.64 -1.28
C ASP A 448 -21.41 20.13 -1.59
N LEU A 449 -21.60 19.28 -0.58
CA LEU A 449 -21.61 17.83 -0.67
C LEU A 449 -23.01 17.21 -0.63
N GLN A 450 -24.06 18.03 -0.75
CA GLN A 450 -25.47 17.61 -0.69
C GLN A 450 -26.17 17.68 -2.07
N SER A 451 -25.44 17.54 -3.17
CA SER A 451 -26.01 17.55 -4.51
C SER A 451 -27.04 16.44 -4.72
N SER A 452 -28.06 16.69 -5.53
CA SER A 452 -29.16 15.74 -5.74
C SER A 452 -28.69 14.41 -6.34
N TYR A 453 -29.23 13.32 -5.82
CA TYR A 453 -28.95 11.92 -6.17
C TYR A 453 -28.87 11.63 -7.69
N SER A 454 -29.74 12.26 -8.50
CA SER A 454 -29.86 12.00 -9.93
C SER A 454 -28.65 12.37 -10.80
N LYS A 455 -27.72 13.20 -10.28
CA LYS A 455 -26.53 13.65 -11.04
C LYS A 455 -25.28 12.85 -10.77
N PHE A 456 -25.15 12.25 -9.57
CA PHE A 456 -23.87 11.71 -9.07
C PHE A 456 -23.90 10.26 -8.63
N SER A 457 -25.08 9.67 -8.36
CA SER A 457 -25.18 8.30 -7.84
C SER A 457 -24.51 7.26 -8.74
N PHE A 458 -24.56 7.44 -10.05
CA PHE A 458 -23.93 6.50 -10.98
C PHE A 458 -22.41 6.60 -10.97
N SER A 459 -21.84 7.80 -10.82
CA SER A 459 -20.39 7.99 -10.78
C SER A 459 -19.76 7.53 -9.45
N CYS A 460 -20.44 7.74 -8.32
CA CYS A 460 -19.96 7.26 -7.01
C CYS A 460 -19.84 5.74 -6.90
N PHE A 461 -20.65 5.00 -7.65
CA PHE A 461 -20.60 3.53 -7.68
C PHE A 461 -19.83 2.97 -8.87
N SER A 462 -19.65 3.72 -9.95
CA SER A 462 -18.97 3.28 -11.16
C SER A 462 -17.45 3.18 -11.02
N SER A 463 -16.87 3.85 -10.04
CA SER A 463 -15.43 3.75 -9.73
C SER A 463 -14.98 2.35 -9.31
N LEU A 464 -15.92 1.47 -8.96
CA LEU A 464 -15.64 0.05 -8.67
C LEU A 464 -15.49 -0.83 -9.93
N TYR A 465 -15.99 -0.39 -11.09
CA TYR A 465 -16.03 -1.21 -12.30
C TYR A 465 -14.72 -1.26 -13.12
N PRO A 466 -13.87 -0.23 -13.22
CA PRO A 466 -12.67 -0.28 -14.06
C PRO A 466 -11.61 -1.26 -13.57
N LEU A 467 -11.55 -1.53 -12.26
CA LEU A 467 -10.56 -2.45 -11.67
C LEU A 467 -10.88 -3.92 -11.93
N PHE A 468 -12.13 -4.24 -12.24
CA PHE A 468 -12.58 -5.60 -12.55
C PHE A 468 -12.67 -5.89 -14.07
N SER A 469 -12.64 -4.87 -14.94
CA SER A 469 -12.83 -5.03 -16.40
C SER A 469 -11.59 -5.56 -17.14
N ASN A 470 -10.43 -5.62 -16.52
CA ASN A 470 -9.23 -6.24 -17.11
C ASN A 470 -9.09 -7.75 -16.86
N VAL A 471 -10.09 -8.38 -16.24
CA VAL A 471 -10.22 -9.83 -16.20
C VAL A 471 -11.08 -10.27 -17.40
N SER A 472 -10.52 -10.20 -18.61
CA SER A 472 -11.11 -10.73 -19.83
C SER A 472 -11.17 -12.27 -19.78
N GLY A 473 -12.08 -12.80 -18.98
CA GLY A 473 -12.31 -14.22 -18.83
C GLY A 473 -13.56 -14.58 -18.03
N TYR A 474 -14.24 -13.60 -17.42
CA TYR A 474 -15.30 -13.89 -16.46
C TYR A 474 -16.73 -13.47 -16.91
N LEU A 475 -16.92 -13.01 -18.14
CA LEU A 475 -18.24 -12.57 -18.62
C LEU A 475 -19.06 -13.64 -19.35
N ASP A 476 -18.59 -14.89 -19.44
CA ASP A 476 -19.35 -15.96 -20.12
C ASP A 476 -20.30 -16.76 -19.21
N HIS A 477 -20.39 -16.47 -17.92
CA HIS A 477 -21.29 -17.15 -16.98
C HIS A 477 -21.97 -16.20 -15.99
N GLN A 478 -22.65 -15.16 -16.51
CA GLN A 478 -23.63 -14.43 -15.70
C GLN A 478 -25.04 -15.00 -15.97
N PRO A 479 -25.87 -15.17 -14.92
CA PRO A 479 -27.26 -15.60 -15.11
C PRO A 479 -28.03 -14.60 -15.99
N GLN A 480 -28.82 -15.11 -16.94
CA GLN A 480 -29.61 -14.32 -17.89
C GLN A 480 -30.58 -13.29 -17.27
N GLU A 481 -30.83 -13.35 -15.97
CA GLU A 481 -31.70 -12.41 -15.27
C GLU A 481 -31.12 -11.00 -15.08
N LEU A 482 -29.78 -10.85 -15.03
CA LEU A 482 -29.17 -9.51 -14.91
C LEU A 482 -29.09 -8.76 -16.23
N GLN A 483 -29.03 -9.46 -17.36
CA GLN A 483 -29.02 -8.85 -18.69
C GLN A 483 -30.39 -8.25 -19.06
N SER A 484 -31.47 -8.79 -18.53
CA SER A 484 -32.82 -8.27 -18.81
C SER A 484 -33.12 -6.96 -18.05
N LEU A 485 -32.52 -6.75 -16.88
CA LEU A 485 -32.72 -5.51 -16.12
C LEU A 485 -31.99 -4.31 -16.72
N ILE A 486 -30.83 -4.54 -17.32
CA ILE A 486 -30.05 -3.49 -18.00
C ILE A 486 -30.72 -3.07 -19.31
N PHE A 487 -31.33 -4.02 -20.03
CA PHE A 487 -32.01 -3.75 -21.30
C PHE A 487 -33.36 -3.03 -21.12
N ILE A 488 -34.06 -3.29 -20.02
CA ILE A 488 -35.36 -2.63 -19.73
C ILE A 488 -35.17 -1.18 -19.33
N HIS A 489 -34.06 -0.82 -18.66
CA HIS A 489 -33.78 0.56 -18.28
C HIS A 489 -33.38 1.43 -19.48
N SER A 490 -32.66 0.87 -20.45
CA SER A 490 -32.24 1.59 -21.66
C SER A 490 -33.41 1.84 -22.67
N ILE A 491 -34.48 1.02 -22.63
CA ILE A 491 -35.64 1.20 -23.51
C ILE A 491 -36.64 2.24 -22.96
N HIS A 492 -36.66 2.46 -21.65
CA HIS A 492 -37.55 3.46 -21.04
C HIS A 492 -37.07 4.91 -21.23
N GLU A 493 -35.80 5.14 -21.45
CA GLU A 493 -35.26 6.49 -21.76
C GLU A 493 -35.42 6.89 -23.24
N ILE A 494 -35.56 5.93 -24.16
CA ILE A 494 -35.71 6.22 -25.59
C ILE A 494 -37.18 6.52 -25.96
N GLN A 495 -38.16 6.21 -25.11
CA GLN A 495 -39.57 6.49 -25.36
C GLN A 495 -40.06 7.82 -24.76
N ASN A 496 -39.24 8.56 -24.02
CA ASN A 496 -39.60 9.84 -23.39
C ASN A 496 -38.69 11.02 -23.82
N SER A 497 -38.01 10.91 -24.96
CA SER A 497 -37.30 12.04 -25.59
C SER A 497 -37.99 12.48 -26.88
#